data_2f80c22715373ef1a270ec0441de6ed9
#
_entry.id   2f80c22715373ef1a270ec0441de6ed9
#
_cell.length_a   1.000
_cell.length_b   1.000
_cell.length_c   1.000
_cell.angle_alpha   90.00
_cell.angle_beta   90.00
_cell.angle_gamma   90.00
#
_symmetry.space_group_name_H-M   'P 1'
#
loop_
_entity.id
_entity.type
_entity.pdbx_description
1 polymer ?
#
loop_
_entity_poly.entity_id
_entity_poly.type
_entity_poly.pdbx_seq_one_letter_code
_entity_poly.pdbx_strand_id
1 'polypeptide(L)'
;MVSDFQSFQAYLREKQVFDRFGLSRIGVFGSFVRGETYRDIDLLIEEDIPYQQLISLREMLEKDLQKPVDLMLKRYAEPIILRRALQDVRYAVK
;
A
#
# COMPACT_ATOMS: atom_id res chain seq x y z
N MET A 1 15.02 7.66 -1.10
CA MET A 1 14.14 7.65 0.07
C MET A 1 12.69 7.89 -0.36
N VAL A 2 11.76 7.14 0.22
CA VAL A 2 10.34 7.27 -0.14
C VAL A 2 9.77 8.52 0.54
N SER A 3 9.23 9.44 -0.26
CA SER A 3 8.65 10.68 0.25
C SER A 3 7.30 11.01 -0.41
N ASP A 4 6.99 10.37 -1.54
CA ASP A 4 5.76 10.62 -2.28
C ASP A 4 5.35 9.35 -3.03
N PHE A 5 4.23 9.44 -3.78
CA PHE A 5 3.73 8.29 -4.51
C PHE A 5 4.74 7.75 -5.54
N GLN A 6 5.39 8.64 -6.27
CA GLN A 6 6.31 8.19 -7.32
C GLN A 6 7.52 7.46 -6.74
N SER A 7 8.11 7.99 -5.68
CA SER A 7 9.24 7.34 -5.02
C SER A 7 8.81 6.02 -4.35
N PHE A 8 7.58 5.96 -3.86
CA PHE A 8 7.04 4.73 -3.32
C PHE A 8 6.88 3.67 -4.40
N GLN A 9 6.32 4.04 -5.55
CA GLN A 9 6.19 3.12 -6.68
C GLN A 9 7.56 2.62 -7.15
N ALA A 10 8.54 3.51 -7.23
CA ALA A 10 9.90 3.14 -7.61
C ALA A 10 10.49 2.14 -6.60
N TYR A 11 10.25 2.36 -5.31
CA TYR A 11 10.68 1.44 -4.26
C TYR A 11 10.05 0.06 -4.44
N LEU A 12 8.74 0.01 -4.69
CA LEU A 12 8.05 -1.27 -4.88
C LEU A 12 8.61 -2.04 -6.07
N ARG A 13 8.92 -1.34 -7.15
CA ARG A 13 9.50 -1.95 -8.34
C ARG A 13 10.93 -2.44 -8.10
N GLU A 14 11.73 -1.64 -7.42
CA GLU A 14 13.11 -2.00 -7.10
C GLU A 14 13.16 -3.26 -6.24
N LYS A 15 12.27 -3.38 -5.26
CA LYS A 15 12.22 -4.53 -4.38
C LYS A 15 11.43 -5.69 -4.97
N GLN A 16 10.91 -5.55 -6.17
CA GLN A 16 10.13 -6.58 -6.86
C GLN A 16 8.94 -7.06 -6.04
N VAL A 17 8.28 -6.12 -5.37
CA VAL A 17 7.19 -6.43 -4.44
C VAL A 17 6.03 -7.11 -5.16
N PHE A 18 5.71 -6.65 -6.36
CA PHE A 18 4.58 -7.21 -7.11
C PHE A 18 4.79 -8.68 -7.42
N ASP A 19 5.98 -9.06 -7.88
CA ASP A 19 6.29 -10.46 -8.18
C ASP A 19 6.42 -11.30 -6.91
N ARG A 20 7.06 -10.75 -5.89
CA ARG A 20 7.32 -11.49 -4.65
C ARG A 20 6.04 -11.86 -3.91
N PHE A 21 5.03 -11.01 -3.99
CA PHE A 21 3.79 -11.20 -3.25
C PHE A 21 2.59 -11.53 -4.14
N GLY A 22 2.82 -11.67 -5.44
CA GLY A 22 1.76 -12.05 -6.37
C GLY A 22 0.70 -10.98 -6.54
N LEU A 23 1.12 -9.72 -6.59
CA LEU A 23 0.21 -8.58 -6.71
C LEU A 23 0.37 -7.93 -8.08
N SER A 24 -0.75 -7.58 -8.72
CA SER A 24 -0.73 -6.84 -9.98
C SER A 24 -0.65 -5.34 -9.73
N ARG A 25 -1.25 -4.87 -8.64
CA ARG A 25 -1.20 -3.46 -8.26
C ARG A 25 -1.43 -3.30 -6.77
N ILE A 26 -1.02 -2.15 -6.25
CA ILE A 26 -1.24 -1.79 -4.85
C ILE A 26 -1.83 -0.39 -4.85
N GLY A 27 -3.02 -0.24 -4.26
CA GLY A 27 -3.63 1.07 -4.10
C GLY A 27 -2.97 1.83 -2.95
N VAL A 28 -2.75 3.13 -3.16
CA VAL A 28 -2.22 4.02 -2.14
C VAL A 28 -3.24 5.12 -1.93
N PHE A 29 -3.66 5.33 -0.70
CA PHE A 29 -4.68 6.34 -0.41
C PHE A 29 -4.30 7.10 0.87
N GLY A 30 -5.17 8.03 1.27
CA GLY A 30 -4.97 8.80 2.48
C GLY A 30 -4.00 9.96 2.33
N SER A 31 -3.53 10.48 3.44
CA SER A 31 -2.74 11.70 3.47
C SER A 31 -1.41 11.59 2.72
N PHE A 32 -0.79 10.41 2.76
CA PHE A 32 0.48 10.22 2.05
C PHE A 32 0.33 10.47 0.54
N VAL A 33 -0.70 9.86 -0.07
CA VAL A 33 -0.88 9.99 -1.53
C VAL A 33 -1.31 11.38 -1.93
N ARG A 34 -1.96 12.13 -1.01
CA ARG A 34 -2.37 13.51 -1.28
C ARG A 34 -1.23 14.52 -1.13
N GLY A 35 -0.05 14.08 -0.72
CA GLY A 35 1.08 14.97 -0.53
C GLY A 35 1.02 15.77 0.75
N GLU A 36 0.20 15.35 1.71
CA GLU A 36 0.04 16.00 3.00
C GLU A 36 0.98 15.39 4.03
N THR A 37 1.11 16.03 5.18
CA THR A 37 1.81 15.45 6.32
C THR A 37 1.11 14.15 6.72
N TYR A 38 1.89 13.09 6.92
CA TYR A 38 1.33 11.77 7.21
C TYR A 38 2.09 11.08 8.34
N ARG A 39 1.37 10.26 9.11
CA ARG A 39 1.96 9.42 10.16
C ARG A 39 2.15 7.99 9.67
N ASP A 40 1.24 7.53 8.86
CA ASP A 40 1.22 6.17 8.33
C ASP A 40 0.95 6.20 6.83
N ILE A 41 1.24 5.10 6.19
CA ILE A 41 1.00 4.93 4.77
C ILE A 41 -0.15 3.95 4.63
N ASP A 42 -1.23 4.39 3.96
CA ASP A 42 -2.45 3.61 3.80
C ASP A 42 -2.45 2.92 2.44
N LEU A 43 -2.53 1.60 2.46
CA LEU A 43 -2.49 0.78 1.25
C LEU A 43 -3.74 -0.06 1.12
N LEU A 44 -4.19 -0.22 -0.12
CA LEU A 44 -5.33 -1.06 -0.47
C LEU A 44 -4.84 -2.26 -1.26
N ILE A 45 -5.11 -3.45 -0.73
CA ILE A 45 -4.80 -4.72 -1.38
C ILE A 45 -6.10 -5.32 -1.89
N GLU A 46 -6.20 -5.50 -3.19
CA GLU A 46 -7.42 -6.00 -3.82
C GLU A 46 -7.40 -7.50 -4.10
N GLU A 47 -6.22 -8.07 -4.16
CA GLU A 47 -6.05 -9.47 -4.48
C GLU A 47 -5.96 -10.33 -3.23
N ASP A 48 -6.39 -11.58 -3.34
CA ASP A 48 -6.29 -12.53 -2.23
C ASP A 48 -4.87 -13.07 -2.17
N ILE A 49 -4.17 -12.75 -1.10
CA ILE A 49 -2.87 -13.36 -0.82
C ILE A 49 -2.93 -13.98 0.58
N PRO A 50 -2.15 -15.03 0.82
CA PRO A 50 -2.16 -15.67 2.13
C PRO A 50 -1.82 -14.72 3.26
N TYR A 51 -2.45 -14.93 4.41
CA TYR A 51 -2.28 -14.06 5.57
C TYR A 51 -0.80 -13.91 5.97
N GLN A 52 -0.04 -14.99 5.90
CA GLN A 52 1.38 -14.96 6.22
C GLN A 52 2.14 -14.01 5.30
N GLN A 53 1.76 -13.96 4.03
CA GLN A 53 2.40 -13.05 3.08
C GLN A 53 2.00 -11.60 3.34
N LEU A 54 0.77 -11.36 3.78
CA LEU A 54 0.35 -10.01 4.16
C LEU A 54 1.18 -9.49 5.33
N ILE A 55 1.40 -10.34 6.33
CA ILE A 55 2.24 -9.98 7.47
C ILE A 55 3.67 -9.67 7.00
N SER A 56 4.23 -10.52 6.16
CA SER A 56 5.58 -10.33 5.65
C SER A 56 5.71 -9.04 4.84
N LEU A 57 4.72 -8.76 4.02
CA LEU A 57 4.69 -7.52 3.24
C LEU A 57 4.68 -6.30 4.15
N ARG A 58 3.80 -6.30 5.13
CA ARG A 58 3.68 -5.18 6.07
C ARG A 58 4.99 -4.97 6.84
N GLU A 59 5.56 -6.04 7.36
CA GLU A 59 6.81 -5.97 8.13
C GLU A 59 7.95 -5.41 7.28
N MET A 60 8.07 -5.89 6.04
CA MET A 60 9.09 -5.41 5.12
C MET A 60 8.92 -3.92 4.86
N LEU A 61 7.69 -3.49 4.56
CA LEU A 61 7.42 -2.09 4.27
C LEU A 61 7.70 -1.20 5.47
N GLU A 62 7.23 -1.60 6.65
CA GLU A 62 7.45 -0.81 7.87
C GLU A 62 8.92 -0.69 8.20
N LYS A 63 9.68 -1.75 7.98
CA LYS A 63 11.12 -1.74 8.22
C LYS A 63 11.83 -0.79 7.24
N ASP A 64 11.51 -0.91 5.96
CA ASP A 64 12.20 -0.14 4.94
C ASP A 64 11.79 1.34 4.95
N LEU A 65 10.51 1.60 5.19
CA LEU A 65 9.98 2.97 5.11
C LEU A 65 10.04 3.72 6.44
N GLN A 66 10.27 3.01 7.54
CA GLN A 66 10.34 3.59 8.89
C GLN A 66 9.07 4.36 9.24
N LYS A 67 7.94 3.84 8.80
CA LYS A 67 6.60 4.39 9.06
C LYS A 67 5.63 3.23 9.26
N PRO A 68 4.61 3.39 10.09
CA PRO A 68 3.54 2.39 10.15
C PRO A 68 2.86 2.26 8.79
N VAL A 69 2.51 1.05 8.42
CA VAL A 69 1.80 0.76 7.17
C VAL A 69 0.48 0.12 7.53
N ASP A 70 -0.60 0.72 7.03
CA ASP A 70 -1.95 0.24 7.26
C ASP A 70 -2.43 -0.45 6.00
N LEU A 71 -2.63 -1.76 6.07
CA LEU A 71 -3.08 -2.55 4.93
C LEU A 71 -4.58 -2.77 5.03
N MET A 72 -5.33 -2.20 4.08
CA MET A 72 -6.75 -2.45 3.95
C MET A 72 -6.95 -3.52 2.88
N LEU A 73 -7.62 -4.61 3.25
CA LEU A 73 -7.99 -5.65 2.28
C LEU A 73 -9.37 -5.30 1.73
N LYS A 74 -9.46 -5.08 0.42
CA LYS A 74 -10.73 -4.70 -0.21
C LYS A 74 -11.86 -5.66 0.15
N ARG A 75 -11.54 -6.96 0.19
CA ARG A 75 -12.51 -8.01 0.46
C ARG A 75 -13.20 -7.85 1.82
N TYR A 76 -12.47 -7.35 2.82
CA TYR A 76 -12.98 -7.23 4.19
C TYR A 76 -13.22 -5.79 4.61
N ALA A 77 -13.05 -4.84 3.71
CA ALA A 77 -13.18 -3.43 4.05
C ALA A 77 -14.64 -3.06 4.24
N GLU A 78 -14.89 -2.25 5.26
CA GLU A 78 -16.21 -1.68 5.45
C GLU A 78 -16.56 -0.79 4.27
N PRO A 79 -17.78 -0.89 3.70
CA PRO A 79 -18.12 -0.18 2.46
C PRO A 79 -17.90 1.33 2.50
N ILE A 80 -18.22 1.98 3.61
CA ILE A 80 -18.06 3.43 3.72
C ILE A 80 -16.58 3.82 3.72
N ILE A 81 -15.76 3.06 4.44
CA ILE A 81 -14.33 3.31 4.52
C ILE A 81 -13.68 3.04 3.17
N LEU A 82 -14.07 1.96 2.51
CA LEU A 82 -13.58 1.63 1.18
C LEU A 82 -13.92 2.73 0.18
N ARG A 83 -15.15 3.24 0.23
CA ARG A 83 -15.59 4.30 -0.66
C ARG A 83 -14.73 5.56 -0.49
N ARG A 84 -14.41 5.92 0.75
CA ARG A 84 -13.52 7.06 1.01
C ARG A 84 -12.12 6.82 0.47
N ALA A 85 -11.60 5.62 0.68
CA ALA A 85 -10.26 5.27 0.18
C ALA A 85 -10.21 5.40 -1.34
N LEU A 86 -11.25 4.94 -2.04
CA LEU A 86 -11.29 4.95 -3.49
C LEU A 86 -11.39 6.36 -4.08
N GLN A 87 -11.74 7.37 -3.28
CA GLN A 87 -11.84 8.74 -3.79
C GLN A 87 -10.48 9.34 -4.14
N ASP A 88 -9.44 8.99 -3.41
CA ASP A 88 -8.10 9.54 -3.65
C ASP A 88 -7.06 8.47 -3.95
N VAL A 89 -7.47 7.24 -4.20
CA VAL A 89 -6.54 6.14 -4.44
C VAL A 89 -5.76 6.37 -5.74
N ARG A 90 -4.46 6.08 -5.67
CA ARG A 90 -3.59 5.95 -6.84
C ARG A 90 -2.98 4.55 -6.81
N TYR A 91 -2.94 3.90 -7.96
CA TYR A 91 -2.43 2.53 -8.01
C TYR A 91 -0.98 2.52 -8.44
N ALA A 92 -0.14 1.93 -7.59
CA ALA A 92 1.22 1.60 -7.96
C ALA A 92 1.18 0.29 -8.74
N VAL A 93 1.87 0.23 -9.86
CA VAL A 93 1.85 -0.93 -10.76
C VAL A 93 3.27 -1.39 -11.07
N LYS A 94 3.37 -2.65 -11.43
CA LYS A 94 4.63 -3.29 -11.78
C LYS A 94 5.39 -2.63 -12.96
#